data_c66cc2a83a8b0eb253bbbe893756764c
#
_entry.id   c66cc2a83a8b0eb253bbbe893756764c
#
_cell.length_a   1.000
_cell.length_b   1.000
_cell.length_c   1.000
_cell.angle_alpha   90.00
_cell.angle_beta   90.00
_cell.angle_gamma   90.00
#
_symmetry.space_group_name_H-M   'P 1'
#
loop_
_entity.id
_entity.type
_entity.pdbx_description
1 polymer ?
#
loop_
_entity_poly.entity_id
_entity_poly.type
_entity_poly.pdbx_seq_one_letter_code
_entity_poly.pdbx_strand_id
1 'polypeptide(L)'
;MGTASAFTAVGLGRGAAVRAQEPIKAGFVYVGPVGDHGWTYRHEIGRQAVEEAFPGGQVETRFVENVSEGPDAERVIRQLASTGHHIVFTTSFGFMNPTARVAQQFPNVKFEHCTGYKTGPNLAVYNARFYEGRAVIGTIAGHMSESGTVGYIASFPIPEVVMGINAFFLAARKINPDLQLRIVWANTWYDPGREADAARTLIDQGADIIVQHTDSPAALQVAEERGVWAFGQASDMRSFAPRAQLTAIVDNWNPYYVERVRAVIDGTWETHNIWHGLKEGMVEIAPYGPEVPPDVAEAADRVKNAIIAGELHPFAGPIHNQQGELVVPEGESMSDEDILRMDWYVQGIQGKLPT
;
A
#
# COMPACT_ATOMS: atom_id res chain seq x y z
N MET A 1 23.13 31.66 -83.39
CA MET A 1 23.23 30.40 -82.61
C MET A 1 23.30 30.81 -81.14
N GLY A 2 22.16 30.75 -80.48
CA GLY A 2 22.04 31.15 -79.10
C GLY A 2 21.73 29.93 -78.26
N THR A 3 22.55 29.67 -77.23
CA THR A 3 22.36 28.60 -76.30
C THR A 3 21.61 29.14 -75.09
N ALA A 4 20.41 28.57 -74.82
CA ALA A 4 19.62 28.88 -73.66
C ALA A 4 20.06 27.96 -72.50
N SER A 5 20.47 28.59 -71.40
CA SER A 5 20.76 27.90 -70.12
C SER A 5 19.47 27.79 -69.31
N ALA A 6 19.07 26.57 -68.98
CA ALA A 6 17.96 26.28 -68.09
C ALA A 6 18.43 26.39 -66.65
N PHE A 7 17.80 27.27 -65.85
CA PHE A 7 17.94 27.32 -64.41
C PHE A 7 16.99 26.28 -63.77
N THR A 8 17.57 25.29 -63.10
CA THR A 8 16.81 24.31 -62.27
C THR A 8 16.60 24.92 -60.88
N ALA A 9 15.35 25.23 -60.53
CA ALA A 9 15.00 25.68 -59.21
C ALA A 9 15.00 24.48 -58.21
N VAL A 10 15.92 24.49 -57.28
CA VAL A 10 15.94 23.55 -56.15
C VAL A 10 14.85 23.99 -55.15
N GLY A 11 13.79 23.22 -55.06
CA GLY A 11 12.74 23.41 -54.07
C GLY A 11 13.27 23.08 -52.68
N LEU A 12 13.37 24.12 -51.81
CA LEU A 12 13.60 23.96 -50.39
C LEU A 12 12.36 23.31 -49.76
N GLY A 13 12.48 22.00 -49.46
CA GLY A 13 11.50 21.30 -48.65
C GLY A 13 11.36 21.97 -47.29
N ARG A 14 10.17 22.51 -47.00
CA ARG A 14 9.79 22.94 -45.67
C ARG A 14 9.75 21.70 -44.76
N GLY A 15 10.77 21.53 -43.94
CA GLY A 15 10.75 20.60 -42.83
C GLY A 15 9.52 20.90 -41.97
N ALA A 16 8.57 19.99 -41.90
CA ALA A 16 7.52 20.07 -40.92
C ALA A 16 8.17 20.09 -39.53
N ALA A 17 8.07 21.22 -38.85
CA ALA A 17 8.45 21.30 -37.44
C ALA A 17 7.60 20.25 -36.71
N VAL A 18 8.26 19.22 -36.19
CA VAL A 18 7.64 18.27 -35.26
C VAL A 18 7.18 19.13 -34.08
N ARG A 19 5.89 19.35 -33.97
CA ARG A 19 5.31 20.03 -32.83
C ARG A 19 5.64 19.13 -31.61
N ALA A 20 6.45 19.61 -30.70
CA ALA A 20 6.71 18.93 -29.45
C ALA A 20 5.33 18.66 -28.80
N GLN A 21 5.02 17.42 -28.57
CA GLN A 21 3.78 17.03 -27.90
C GLN A 21 3.83 17.63 -26.49
N GLU A 22 2.75 18.27 -26.07
CA GLU A 22 2.69 18.79 -24.69
C GLU A 22 2.86 17.64 -23.69
N PRO A 23 3.61 17.85 -22.60
CA PRO A 23 3.86 16.79 -21.63
C PRO A 23 2.56 16.31 -21.00
N ILE A 24 2.48 15.02 -20.74
CA ILE A 24 1.43 14.46 -19.88
C ILE A 24 1.68 14.94 -18.46
N LYS A 25 0.66 15.51 -17.83
CA LYS A 25 0.71 15.96 -16.44
C LYS A 25 0.06 14.93 -15.53
N ALA A 26 0.84 14.39 -14.58
CA ALA A 26 0.38 13.45 -13.57
C ALA A 26 0.41 14.13 -12.19
N GLY A 27 -0.74 14.15 -11.52
CA GLY A 27 -0.90 14.71 -10.17
C GLY A 27 -1.00 13.61 -9.12
N PHE A 28 -0.43 13.85 -7.94
CA PHE A 28 -0.47 12.92 -6.81
C PHE A 28 -0.96 13.64 -5.55
N VAL A 29 -1.87 13.01 -4.82
CA VAL A 29 -2.46 13.56 -3.59
C VAL A 29 -2.17 12.61 -2.44
N TYR A 30 -1.38 13.08 -1.47
CA TYR A 30 -0.89 12.29 -0.34
C TYR A 30 -1.55 12.71 0.97
N VAL A 31 -1.91 11.73 1.80
CA VAL A 31 -2.59 11.97 3.09
C VAL A 31 -1.61 12.43 4.19
N GLY A 32 -0.38 11.98 4.14
CA GLY A 32 0.67 12.32 5.10
C GLY A 32 1.86 13.05 4.48
N PRO A 33 2.88 13.35 5.27
CA PRO A 33 4.14 13.89 4.77
C PRO A 33 4.90 12.85 3.96
N VAL A 34 5.68 13.27 2.96
CA VAL A 34 6.52 12.37 2.16
C VAL A 34 7.55 11.66 3.04
N GLY A 35 8.30 12.42 3.83
CA GLY A 35 9.34 11.83 4.68
C GLY A 35 10.30 10.90 3.92
N ASP A 36 10.82 9.89 4.64
CA ASP A 36 11.75 8.87 4.13
C ASP A 36 11.32 7.43 4.52
N HIS A 37 10.05 7.26 4.88
CA HIS A 37 9.45 6.01 5.34
C HIS A 37 7.92 6.03 5.22
N GLY A 38 7.30 4.87 5.38
CA GLY A 38 5.85 4.70 5.47
C GLY A 38 5.12 4.80 4.12
N TRP A 39 3.81 4.92 4.22
CA TRP A 39 2.86 4.91 3.11
C TRP A 39 3.14 5.99 2.05
N THR A 40 3.13 7.25 2.46
CA THR A 40 3.30 8.39 1.55
C THR A 40 4.66 8.36 0.85
N TYR A 41 5.72 7.97 1.56
CA TYR A 41 7.05 7.77 0.97
C TYR A 41 7.03 6.75 -0.17
N ARG A 42 6.34 5.62 -0.01
CA ARG A 42 6.27 4.60 -1.07
C ARG A 42 5.51 5.07 -2.30
N HIS A 43 4.47 5.89 -2.12
CA HIS A 43 3.80 6.54 -3.23
C HIS A 43 4.69 7.58 -3.94
N GLU A 44 5.50 8.32 -3.16
CA GLU A 44 6.48 9.25 -3.74
C GLU A 44 7.57 8.53 -4.54
N ILE A 45 8.08 7.39 -4.05
CA ILE A 45 8.99 6.54 -4.83
C ILE A 45 8.32 6.09 -6.15
N GLY A 46 7.04 5.75 -6.11
CA GLY A 46 6.27 5.43 -7.32
C GLY A 46 6.16 6.61 -8.29
N ARG A 47 5.94 7.83 -7.78
CA ARG A 47 5.95 9.05 -8.60
C ARG A 47 7.32 9.29 -9.24
N GLN A 48 8.40 9.13 -8.48
CA GLN A 48 9.78 9.27 -8.99
C GLN A 48 10.07 8.22 -10.08
N ALA A 49 9.58 6.98 -9.92
CA ALA A 49 9.70 5.96 -10.95
C ALA A 49 8.99 6.36 -12.27
N VAL A 50 7.90 7.11 -12.20
CA VAL A 50 7.27 7.70 -13.39
C VAL A 50 8.19 8.72 -14.05
N GLU A 51 8.83 9.62 -13.32
CA GLU A 51 9.78 10.60 -13.90
C GLU A 51 10.98 9.89 -14.55
N GLU A 52 11.49 8.84 -13.91
CA GLU A 52 12.61 8.06 -14.46
C GLU A 52 12.22 7.28 -15.73
N ALA A 53 11.00 6.74 -15.79
CA ALA A 53 10.52 5.97 -16.93
C ALA A 53 10.22 6.82 -18.17
N PHE A 54 9.97 8.12 -18.00
CA PHE A 54 9.61 9.06 -19.07
C PHE A 54 10.54 10.29 -19.10
N PRO A 55 11.84 10.08 -19.42
CA PRO A 55 12.82 11.17 -19.46
C PRO A 55 12.53 12.16 -20.59
N GLY A 56 13.18 13.33 -20.53
CA GLY A 56 13.13 14.33 -21.61
C GLY A 56 11.87 15.20 -21.61
N GLY A 57 11.13 15.27 -20.51
CA GLY A 57 9.97 16.14 -20.36
C GLY A 57 8.68 15.60 -21.02
N GLN A 58 8.62 14.30 -21.33
CA GLN A 58 7.42 13.67 -21.84
C GLN A 58 6.30 13.63 -20.80
N VAL A 59 6.67 13.54 -19.52
CA VAL A 59 5.76 13.56 -18.37
C VAL A 59 6.24 14.62 -17.38
N GLU A 60 5.30 15.40 -16.86
CA GLU A 60 5.49 16.30 -15.73
C GLU A 60 4.71 15.75 -14.54
N THR A 61 5.35 15.58 -13.40
CA THR A 61 4.64 15.14 -12.19
C THR A 61 4.53 16.29 -11.18
N ARG A 62 3.47 16.26 -10.39
CA ARG A 62 3.26 17.16 -9.27
C ARG A 62 2.59 16.40 -8.13
N PHE A 63 2.98 16.66 -6.89
CA PHE A 63 2.30 16.14 -5.72
C PHE A 63 1.85 17.24 -4.75
N VAL A 64 0.89 16.90 -3.92
CA VAL A 64 0.44 17.70 -2.77
C VAL A 64 0.36 16.74 -1.58
N GLU A 65 1.14 17.02 -0.55
CA GLU A 65 1.21 16.22 0.68
C GLU A 65 0.42 16.82 1.84
N ASN A 66 0.24 16.07 2.92
CA ASN A 66 -0.51 16.47 4.12
C ASN A 66 -1.95 16.92 3.82
N VAL A 67 -2.60 16.27 2.88
CA VAL A 67 -3.98 16.57 2.51
C VAL A 67 -4.92 15.81 3.44
N SER A 68 -5.74 16.55 4.19
CA SER A 68 -6.74 15.94 5.06
C SER A 68 -7.86 15.29 4.26
N GLU A 69 -8.35 14.16 4.74
CA GLU A 69 -9.49 13.47 4.14
C GLU A 69 -10.76 14.34 4.21
N GLY A 70 -11.66 14.19 3.25
CA GLY A 70 -12.90 14.93 3.17
C GLY A 70 -12.84 16.17 2.26
N PRO A 71 -13.31 17.37 2.72
CA PRO A 71 -13.44 18.57 1.87
C PRO A 71 -12.09 19.09 1.33
N ASP A 72 -11.03 18.97 2.09
CA ASP A 72 -9.69 19.41 1.64
C ASP A 72 -9.18 18.54 0.49
N ALA A 73 -9.34 17.23 0.59
CA ALA A 73 -9.02 16.31 -0.50
C ALA A 73 -9.78 16.67 -1.78
N GLU A 74 -11.10 16.95 -1.68
CA GLU A 74 -11.90 17.33 -2.85
C GLU A 74 -11.38 18.61 -3.50
N ARG A 75 -11.02 19.60 -2.69
CA ARG A 75 -10.46 20.87 -3.16
C ARG A 75 -9.14 20.65 -3.93
N VAL A 76 -8.21 19.85 -3.36
CA VAL A 76 -6.91 19.58 -3.97
C VAL A 76 -7.04 18.78 -5.25
N ILE A 77 -7.84 17.70 -5.24
CA ILE A 77 -8.09 16.85 -6.42
C ILE A 77 -8.70 17.70 -7.55
N ARG A 78 -9.69 18.53 -7.24
CA ARG A 78 -10.32 19.47 -8.19
C ARG A 78 -9.30 20.47 -8.76
N GLN A 79 -8.42 21.00 -7.93
CA GLN A 79 -7.37 21.92 -8.37
C GLN A 79 -6.44 21.26 -9.39
N LEU A 80 -5.97 20.04 -9.12
CA LEU A 80 -5.14 19.30 -10.07
C LEU A 80 -5.89 19.07 -11.39
N ALA A 81 -7.14 18.57 -11.32
CA ALA A 81 -7.94 18.33 -12.51
C ALA A 81 -8.17 19.61 -13.35
N SER A 82 -8.43 20.75 -12.69
CA SER A 82 -8.70 22.03 -13.38
C SER A 82 -7.46 22.73 -13.94
N THR A 83 -6.25 22.34 -13.50
CA THR A 83 -4.97 22.91 -13.95
C THR A 83 -4.29 22.11 -15.06
N GLY A 84 -5.06 21.26 -15.74
CA GLY A 84 -4.64 20.56 -16.95
C GLY A 84 -3.87 19.26 -16.70
N HIS A 85 -4.03 18.64 -15.52
CA HIS A 85 -3.51 17.28 -15.30
C HIS A 85 -4.35 16.28 -16.10
N HIS A 86 -3.67 15.31 -16.70
CA HIS A 86 -4.27 14.26 -17.53
C HIS A 86 -4.68 13.05 -16.69
N ILE A 87 -3.92 12.79 -15.61
CA ILE A 87 -4.14 11.71 -14.66
C ILE A 87 -3.85 12.21 -13.23
N VAL A 88 -4.70 11.80 -12.27
CA VAL A 88 -4.57 12.15 -10.85
C VAL A 88 -4.65 10.90 -10.00
N PHE A 89 -3.60 10.63 -9.24
CA PHE A 89 -3.52 9.55 -8.26
C PHE A 89 -3.89 10.06 -6.87
N THR A 90 -4.79 9.36 -6.19
CA THR A 90 -5.26 9.71 -4.83
C THR A 90 -5.02 8.52 -3.90
N THR A 91 -4.27 8.73 -2.83
CA THR A 91 -3.57 7.66 -2.09
C THR A 91 -4.05 7.49 -0.65
N SER A 92 -5.36 7.60 -0.41
CA SER A 92 -5.94 7.27 0.90
C SER A 92 -7.38 6.82 0.76
N PHE A 93 -7.81 5.87 1.59
CA PHE A 93 -9.19 5.36 1.62
C PHE A 93 -10.23 6.48 1.70
N GLY A 94 -10.02 7.49 2.57
CA GLY A 94 -10.93 8.61 2.74
C GLY A 94 -10.99 9.58 1.54
N PHE A 95 -10.09 9.45 0.56
CA PHE A 95 -10.16 10.21 -0.69
C PHE A 95 -11.16 9.62 -1.70
N MET A 96 -11.72 8.44 -1.47
CA MET A 96 -12.61 7.75 -2.40
C MET A 96 -13.81 8.61 -2.83
N ASN A 97 -14.59 9.12 -1.87
CA ASN A 97 -15.76 9.92 -2.17
C ASN A 97 -15.40 11.28 -2.82
N PRO A 98 -14.40 12.05 -2.32
CA PRO A 98 -13.87 13.22 -3.00
C PRO A 98 -13.46 12.95 -4.45
N THR A 99 -12.68 11.89 -4.70
CA THR A 99 -12.20 11.51 -6.04
C THR A 99 -13.38 11.20 -6.97
N ALA A 100 -14.34 10.40 -6.52
CA ALA A 100 -15.52 10.04 -7.32
C ALA A 100 -16.36 11.25 -7.70
N ARG A 101 -16.54 12.22 -6.79
CA ARG A 101 -17.26 13.47 -7.09
C ARG A 101 -16.54 14.35 -8.10
N VAL A 102 -15.21 14.46 -7.97
CA VAL A 102 -14.40 15.26 -8.92
C VAL A 102 -14.33 14.59 -10.28
N ALA A 103 -14.17 13.27 -10.34
CA ALA A 103 -14.11 12.52 -11.59
C ALA A 103 -15.35 12.76 -12.48
N GLN A 104 -16.55 12.83 -11.89
CA GLN A 104 -17.79 13.14 -12.62
C GLN A 104 -17.78 14.53 -13.26
N GLN A 105 -17.04 15.49 -12.70
CA GLN A 105 -16.98 16.87 -13.18
C GLN A 105 -15.89 17.09 -14.24
N PHE A 106 -14.91 16.19 -14.31
CA PHE A 106 -13.77 16.26 -15.21
C PHE A 106 -13.64 14.99 -16.06
N PRO A 107 -14.57 14.71 -16.98
CA PRO A 107 -14.64 13.42 -17.70
C PRO A 107 -13.42 13.12 -18.59
N ASN A 108 -12.64 14.14 -18.95
CA ASN A 108 -11.41 13.99 -19.75
C ASN A 108 -10.16 13.71 -18.92
N VAL A 109 -10.21 13.89 -17.59
CA VAL A 109 -9.12 13.58 -16.68
C VAL A 109 -9.28 12.14 -16.18
N LYS A 110 -8.21 11.38 -16.10
CA LYS A 110 -8.18 10.04 -15.54
C LYS A 110 -7.88 10.11 -14.05
N PHE A 111 -8.55 9.29 -13.27
CA PHE A 111 -8.35 9.21 -11.83
C PHE A 111 -8.01 7.78 -11.42
N GLU A 112 -6.98 7.65 -10.58
CA GLU A 112 -6.52 6.41 -10.00
C GLU A 112 -6.65 6.53 -8.49
N HIS A 113 -7.53 5.75 -7.89
CA HIS A 113 -7.78 5.82 -6.46
C HIS A 113 -7.27 4.57 -5.75
N CYS A 114 -6.39 4.75 -4.75
CA CYS A 114 -5.83 3.68 -3.93
C CYS A 114 -6.78 3.30 -2.78
N THR A 115 -6.93 2.00 -2.54
CA THR A 115 -7.66 1.39 -1.41
C THR A 115 -9.17 1.61 -1.39
N GLY A 116 -9.75 2.11 -2.48
CA GLY A 116 -11.20 2.27 -2.60
C GLY A 116 -11.89 1.08 -3.29
N TYR A 117 -13.18 1.29 -3.61
CA TYR A 117 -13.99 0.32 -4.36
C TYR A 117 -14.93 0.99 -5.40
N LYS A 118 -14.95 2.32 -5.47
CA LYS A 118 -15.79 3.06 -6.41
C LYS A 118 -15.06 3.30 -7.71
N THR A 119 -15.57 2.72 -8.80
CA THR A 119 -15.10 2.95 -10.16
C THR A 119 -16.06 3.82 -10.96
N GLY A 120 -15.59 4.33 -12.11
CA GLY A 120 -16.38 5.12 -13.05
C GLY A 120 -15.73 5.13 -14.43
N PRO A 121 -16.33 5.78 -15.44
CA PRO A 121 -15.79 5.79 -16.80
C PRO A 121 -14.36 6.35 -16.91
N ASN A 122 -13.96 7.21 -16.00
CA ASN A 122 -12.64 7.83 -15.91
C ASN A 122 -12.02 7.69 -14.51
N LEU A 123 -12.52 6.76 -13.69
CA LEU A 123 -12.04 6.46 -12.35
C LEU A 123 -11.73 4.97 -12.24
N ALA A 124 -10.48 4.62 -12.05
CA ALA A 124 -10.02 3.28 -11.71
C ALA A 124 -9.67 3.18 -10.22
N VAL A 125 -9.66 1.97 -9.71
CA VAL A 125 -9.26 1.64 -8.34
C VAL A 125 -8.14 0.62 -8.39
N TYR A 126 -7.15 0.82 -7.53
CA TYR A 126 -6.08 -0.14 -7.27
C TYR A 126 -5.90 -0.34 -5.77
N ASN A 127 -5.57 -1.55 -5.38
CA ASN A 127 -5.33 -1.91 -3.99
C ASN A 127 -4.28 -3.01 -3.91
N ALA A 128 -3.64 -3.14 -2.74
CA ALA A 128 -2.69 -4.20 -2.47
C ALA A 128 -3.23 -5.19 -1.43
N ARG A 129 -2.90 -6.48 -1.60
CA ARG A 129 -3.26 -7.57 -0.67
C ARG A 129 -2.30 -7.58 0.53
N PHE A 130 -2.30 -6.48 1.30
CA PHE A 130 -1.42 -6.33 2.47
C PHE A 130 -1.52 -7.50 3.44
N TYR A 131 -2.70 -8.11 3.54
CA TYR A 131 -2.96 -9.27 4.40
C TYR A 131 -2.07 -10.48 4.05
N GLU A 132 -1.59 -10.59 2.81
CA GLU A 132 -0.64 -11.63 2.42
C GLU A 132 0.72 -11.41 3.11
N GLY A 133 1.22 -10.17 3.12
CA GLY A 133 2.40 -9.79 3.89
C GLY A 133 2.19 -9.98 5.40
N ARG A 134 0.97 -9.70 5.91
CA ARG A 134 0.62 -9.94 7.32
C ARG A 134 0.72 -11.41 7.70
N ALA A 135 0.31 -12.31 6.81
CA ALA A 135 0.47 -13.76 7.05
C ALA A 135 1.95 -14.17 7.13
N VAL A 136 2.82 -13.59 6.30
CA VAL A 136 4.26 -13.86 6.34
C VAL A 136 4.87 -13.39 7.66
N ILE A 137 4.64 -12.13 8.06
CA ILE A 137 5.19 -11.61 9.33
C ILE A 137 4.53 -12.24 10.56
N GLY A 138 3.28 -12.69 10.46
CA GLY A 138 2.61 -13.47 11.50
C GLY A 138 3.30 -14.81 11.76
N THR A 139 3.78 -15.47 10.70
CA THR A 139 4.60 -16.69 10.83
C THR A 139 5.89 -16.41 11.60
N ILE A 140 6.59 -15.31 11.27
CA ILE A 140 7.79 -14.91 12.02
C ILE A 140 7.47 -14.65 13.49
N ALA A 141 6.39 -13.89 13.76
CA ALA A 141 5.98 -13.57 15.12
C ALA A 141 5.65 -14.82 15.94
N GLY A 142 5.00 -15.81 15.32
CA GLY A 142 4.71 -17.10 15.97
C GLY A 142 5.94 -17.86 16.43
N HIS A 143 7.06 -17.76 15.67
CA HIS A 143 8.34 -18.37 16.03
C HIS A 143 9.15 -17.53 17.02
N MET A 144 9.08 -16.19 16.93
CA MET A 144 9.99 -15.26 17.62
C MET A 144 9.45 -14.78 18.98
N SER A 145 8.13 -14.81 19.21
CA SER A 145 7.57 -14.37 20.47
C SER A 145 7.87 -15.35 21.60
N GLU A 146 8.63 -14.91 22.58
CA GLU A 146 8.96 -15.67 23.81
C GLU A 146 7.89 -15.50 24.89
N SER A 147 7.30 -14.28 24.97
CA SER A 147 6.23 -13.99 25.94
C SER A 147 4.89 -14.59 25.56
N GLY A 148 4.75 -14.98 24.30
CA GLY A 148 3.48 -15.38 23.71
C GLY A 148 2.49 -14.22 23.56
N THR A 149 2.93 -12.96 23.70
CA THR A 149 2.08 -11.76 23.59
C THR A 149 2.65 -10.81 22.56
N VAL A 150 1.85 -10.51 21.54
CA VAL A 150 2.19 -9.56 20.47
C VAL A 150 1.29 -8.34 20.58
N GLY A 151 1.85 -7.16 20.41
CA GLY A 151 1.15 -5.90 20.36
C GLY A 151 0.87 -5.47 18.91
N TYR A 152 -0.35 -5.07 18.61
CA TYR A 152 -0.74 -4.55 17.28
C TYR A 152 -1.29 -3.12 17.40
N ILE A 153 -0.63 -2.17 16.75
CA ILE A 153 -1.08 -0.79 16.65
C ILE A 153 -1.89 -0.67 15.36
N ALA A 154 -3.20 -0.50 15.51
CA ALA A 154 -4.13 -0.38 14.40
C ALA A 154 -4.51 1.09 14.16
N SER A 155 -4.72 1.48 12.90
CA SER A 155 -5.10 2.84 12.50
C SER A 155 -6.60 3.08 12.66
N PHE A 156 -7.40 2.70 11.67
CA PHE A 156 -8.86 2.84 11.68
C PHE A 156 -9.55 1.49 11.50
N PRO A 157 -10.76 1.29 12.06
CA PRO A 157 -11.47 0.02 11.98
C PRO A 157 -12.18 -0.17 10.62
N ILE A 158 -11.39 -0.18 9.55
CA ILE A 158 -11.84 -0.46 8.19
C ILE A 158 -11.44 -1.87 7.77
N PRO A 159 -12.10 -2.48 6.77
CA PRO A 159 -11.84 -3.86 6.35
C PRO A 159 -10.37 -4.17 6.08
N GLU A 160 -9.64 -3.26 5.44
CA GLU A 160 -8.21 -3.40 5.15
C GLU A 160 -7.36 -3.64 6.41
N VAL A 161 -7.64 -2.92 7.48
CA VAL A 161 -6.92 -3.07 8.76
C VAL A 161 -7.34 -4.34 9.48
N VAL A 162 -8.65 -4.62 9.49
CA VAL A 162 -9.22 -5.81 10.16
C VAL A 162 -8.72 -7.10 9.50
N MET A 163 -8.74 -7.18 8.16
CA MET A 163 -8.19 -8.36 7.47
C MET A 163 -6.70 -8.56 7.74
N GLY A 164 -5.95 -7.47 7.84
CA GLY A 164 -4.53 -7.51 8.19
C GLY A 164 -4.29 -8.09 9.59
N ILE A 165 -5.06 -7.66 10.58
CA ILE A 165 -5.02 -8.18 11.96
C ILE A 165 -5.35 -9.68 11.95
N ASN A 166 -6.42 -10.08 11.29
CA ASN A 166 -6.87 -11.46 11.23
C ASN A 166 -5.86 -12.38 10.54
N ALA A 167 -5.33 -11.97 9.39
CA ALA A 167 -4.33 -12.76 8.66
C ALA A 167 -3.04 -12.96 9.46
N PHE A 168 -2.56 -11.89 10.11
CA PHE A 168 -1.42 -11.95 11.01
C PHE A 168 -1.66 -12.96 12.15
N PHE A 169 -2.78 -12.84 12.83
CA PHE A 169 -3.08 -13.66 13.99
C PHE A 169 -3.29 -15.14 13.61
N LEU A 170 -3.98 -15.42 12.52
CA LEU A 170 -4.16 -16.79 12.02
C LEU A 170 -2.81 -17.44 11.71
N ALA A 171 -1.91 -16.73 11.05
CA ALA A 171 -0.58 -17.25 10.72
C ALA A 171 0.27 -17.47 11.97
N ALA A 172 0.28 -16.52 12.91
CA ALA A 172 1.01 -16.64 14.17
C ALA A 172 0.53 -17.82 15.02
N ARG A 173 -0.78 -18.01 15.11
CA ARG A 173 -1.36 -19.12 15.88
C ARG A 173 -1.22 -20.50 15.25
N LYS A 174 -0.94 -20.59 13.97
CA LYS A 174 -0.54 -21.87 13.36
C LYS A 174 0.80 -22.37 13.90
N ILE A 175 1.67 -21.44 14.31
CA ILE A 175 3.01 -21.74 14.87
C ILE A 175 2.95 -21.81 16.40
N ASN A 176 2.35 -20.81 17.05
CA ASN A 176 2.18 -20.76 18.49
C ASN A 176 0.68 -20.67 18.83
N PRO A 177 0.03 -21.81 19.12
CA PRO A 177 -1.43 -21.86 19.39
C PRO A 177 -1.89 -21.04 20.60
N ASP A 178 -1.00 -20.74 21.53
CA ASP A 178 -1.30 -19.99 22.76
C ASP A 178 -1.02 -18.50 22.63
N LEU A 179 -0.49 -18.05 21.47
CA LEU A 179 -0.16 -16.65 21.24
C LEU A 179 -1.38 -15.75 21.40
N GLN A 180 -1.18 -14.65 22.10
CA GLN A 180 -2.18 -13.59 22.35
C GLN A 180 -1.85 -12.36 21.55
N LEU A 181 -2.87 -11.72 20.98
CA LEU A 181 -2.75 -10.45 20.28
C LEU A 181 -3.48 -9.36 21.08
N ARG A 182 -2.73 -8.31 21.46
CA ARG A 182 -3.26 -7.11 22.10
C ARG A 182 -3.31 -5.98 21.07
N ILE A 183 -4.46 -5.33 20.93
CA ILE A 183 -4.68 -4.32 19.90
C ILE A 183 -4.93 -2.97 20.56
N VAL A 184 -4.22 -1.95 20.06
CA VAL A 184 -4.49 -0.53 20.38
C VAL A 184 -4.87 0.18 19.08
N TRP A 185 -6.04 0.81 19.07
CA TRP A 185 -6.52 1.63 17.97
C TRP A 185 -6.05 3.06 18.15
N ALA A 186 -5.11 3.49 17.29
CA ALA A 186 -4.54 4.84 17.32
C ALA A 186 -5.48 5.92 16.73
N ASN A 187 -6.45 5.51 15.90
CA ASN A 187 -7.37 6.40 15.18
C ASN A 187 -6.62 7.50 14.40
N THR A 188 -5.56 7.12 13.74
CA THR A 188 -4.75 7.96 12.86
C THR A 188 -4.01 7.08 11.85
N TRP A 189 -3.65 7.64 10.70
CA TRP A 189 -2.68 7.03 9.79
C TRP A 189 -1.25 7.36 10.19
N TYR A 190 -1.02 8.61 10.64
CA TYR A 190 0.31 9.10 10.99
C TYR A 190 0.22 10.03 12.19
N ASP A 191 0.73 9.61 13.33
CA ASP A 191 0.89 10.42 14.55
C ASP A 191 2.00 9.79 15.41
N PRO A 192 3.26 10.24 15.27
CA PRO A 192 4.39 9.65 15.98
C PRO A 192 4.21 9.60 17.51
N GLY A 193 3.50 10.59 18.09
CA GLY A 193 3.24 10.62 19.52
C GLY A 193 2.30 9.50 19.96
N ARG A 194 1.15 9.37 19.30
CA ARG A 194 0.17 8.30 19.59
C ARG A 194 0.74 6.92 19.31
N GLU A 195 1.52 6.77 18.24
CA GLU A 195 2.13 5.50 17.88
C GLU A 195 3.18 5.05 18.91
N ALA A 196 4.02 5.98 19.37
CA ALA A 196 4.97 5.71 20.46
C ALA A 196 4.27 5.34 21.77
N ASP A 197 3.19 6.05 22.13
CA ASP A 197 2.44 5.78 23.38
C ASP A 197 1.70 4.43 23.29
N ALA A 198 1.16 4.08 22.13
CA ALA A 198 0.57 2.77 21.87
C ALA A 198 1.61 1.65 22.02
N ALA A 199 2.81 1.83 21.44
CA ALA A 199 3.90 0.86 21.55
C ALA A 199 4.31 0.67 23.02
N ARG A 200 4.54 1.75 23.77
CA ARG A 200 4.86 1.68 25.21
C ARG A 200 3.77 0.92 25.98
N THR A 201 2.51 1.27 25.73
CA THR A 201 1.36 0.61 26.40
C THR A 201 1.34 -0.89 26.15
N LEU A 202 1.55 -1.31 24.91
CA LEU A 202 1.55 -2.73 24.53
C LEU A 202 2.74 -3.48 25.14
N ILE A 203 3.93 -2.88 25.16
CA ILE A 203 5.13 -3.45 25.77
C ILE A 203 4.95 -3.58 27.30
N ASP A 204 4.41 -2.54 27.95
CA ASP A 204 4.12 -2.58 29.40
C ASP A 204 3.06 -3.63 29.74
N GLN A 205 2.24 -4.05 28.80
CA GLN A 205 1.30 -5.16 28.92
C GLN A 205 1.89 -6.54 28.56
N GLY A 206 3.20 -6.60 28.33
CA GLY A 206 3.94 -7.84 28.11
C GLY A 206 4.16 -8.23 26.66
N ALA A 207 3.87 -7.34 25.71
CA ALA A 207 4.19 -7.61 24.30
C ALA A 207 5.72 -7.57 24.09
N ASP A 208 6.26 -8.60 23.46
CA ASP A 208 7.68 -8.69 23.07
C ASP A 208 7.89 -8.50 21.55
N ILE A 209 6.80 -8.35 20.82
CA ILE A 209 6.80 -7.97 19.40
C ILE A 209 5.75 -6.89 19.17
N ILE A 210 6.11 -5.84 18.41
CA ILE A 210 5.20 -4.78 17.97
C ILE A 210 4.94 -4.87 16.48
N VAL A 211 3.68 -4.89 16.12
CA VAL A 211 3.18 -4.77 14.74
C VAL A 211 2.39 -3.48 14.62
N GLN A 212 2.54 -2.77 13.51
CA GLN A 212 1.79 -1.55 13.28
C GLN A 212 1.10 -1.53 11.91
N HIS A 213 -0.01 -0.81 11.85
CA HIS A 213 -0.69 -0.40 10.61
C HIS A 213 -0.87 1.13 10.62
N THR A 214 0.15 1.80 11.08
CA THR A 214 0.36 3.26 11.10
C THR A 214 1.73 3.54 10.50
N ASP A 215 2.01 4.77 10.10
CA ASP A 215 3.03 5.07 9.11
C ASP A 215 4.33 5.65 9.69
N SER A 216 4.34 6.08 10.98
CA SER A 216 5.56 6.63 11.55
C SER A 216 6.52 5.53 12.05
N PRO A 217 7.82 5.78 12.13
CA PRO A 217 8.78 4.83 12.70
C PRO A 217 8.78 4.86 14.24
N ALA A 218 7.96 5.69 14.89
CA ALA A 218 8.02 5.91 16.33
C ALA A 218 7.78 4.64 17.15
N ALA A 219 6.88 3.76 16.70
CA ALA A 219 6.63 2.49 17.35
C ALA A 219 7.87 1.55 17.30
N LEU A 220 8.57 1.52 16.16
CA LEU A 220 9.80 0.76 15.99
C LEU A 220 10.94 1.33 16.87
N GLN A 221 11.05 2.66 16.96
CA GLN A 221 12.04 3.31 17.81
C GLN A 221 11.81 2.97 19.29
N VAL A 222 10.55 2.95 19.75
CA VAL A 222 10.22 2.49 21.10
C VAL A 222 10.58 1.01 21.29
N ALA A 223 10.31 0.16 20.30
CA ALA A 223 10.70 -1.25 20.37
C ALA A 223 12.23 -1.42 20.47
N GLU A 224 13.00 -0.65 19.68
CA GLU A 224 14.46 -0.63 19.73
C GLU A 224 14.99 -0.19 21.10
N GLU A 225 14.41 0.88 21.69
CA GLU A 225 14.76 1.39 23.02
C GLU A 225 14.44 0.39 24.14
N ARG A 226 13.33 -0.33 24.00
CA ARG A 226 12.83 -1.27 25.02
C ARG A 226 13.39 -2.68 24.84
N GLY A 227 14.15 -2.95 23.78
CA GLY A 227 14.75 -4.25 23.50
C GLY A 227 13.74 -5.35 23.14
N VAL A 228 12.63 -4.97 22.48
CA VAL A 228 11.64 -5.89 21.93
C VAL A 228 11.65 -5.82 20.40
N TRP A 229 11.02 -6.78 19.73
CA TRP A 229 11.01 -6.86 18.27
C TRP A 229 9.90 -6.01 17.64
N ALA A 230 10.07 -5.67 16.35
CA ALA A 230 9.04 -4.96 15.61
C ALA A 230 9.08 -5.31 14.11
N PHE A 231 8.00 -4.96 13.40
CA PHE A 231 7.91 -5.05 11.95
C PHE A 231 7.69 -3.66 11.34
N GLY A 232 8.40 -3.36 10.26
CA GLY A 232 8.17 -2.14 9.48
C GLY A 232 6.85 -2.20 8.69
N GLN A 233 6.28 -1.02 8.46
CA GLN A 233 5.01 -0.84 7.76
C GLN A 233 5.21 -0.03 6.49
N ALA A 234 4.64 -0.50 5.38
CA ALA A 234 4.66 0.06 4.04
C ALA A 234 6.07 0.22 3.43
N SER A 235 7.10 0.39 4.24
CA SER A 235 8.50 0.54 3.84
C SER A 235 9.45 -0.16 4.80
N ASP A 236 10.69 -0.38 4.35
CA ASP A 236 11.78 -0.83 5.23
C ASP A 236 12.20 0.34 6.15
N MET A 237 11.92 0.20 7.44
CA MET A 237 12.20 1.20 8.47
C MET A 237 13.44 0.84 9.32
N ARG A 238 14.31 -0.05 8.84
CA ARG A 238 15.47 -0.56 9.59
C ARG A 238 16.44 0.54 10.02
N SER A 239 16.53 1.63 9.29
CA SER A 239 17.35 2.80 9.67
C SER A 239 16.94 3.40 11.02
N PHE A 240 15.67 3.22 11.43
CA PHE A 240 15.14 3.73 12.69
C PHE A 240 15.21 2.72 13.84
N ALA A 241 15.28 1.42 13.52
CA ALA A 241 15.30 0.33 14.48
C ALA A 241 16.17 -0.84 13.95
N PRO A 242 17.50 -0.66 13.90
CA PRO A 242 18.39 -1.59 13.19
C PRO A 242 18.46 -2.99 13.79
N ARG A 243 18.17 -3.13 15.08
CA ARG A 243 18.11 -4.44 15.78
C ARG A 243 16.68 -4.93 15.92
N ALA A 244 15.76 -4.04 16.31
CA ALA A 244 14.39 -4.43 16.62
C ALA A 244 13.59 -4.86 15.39
N GLN A 245 13.87 -4.30 14.20
CA GLN A 245 13.11 -4.65 12.99
C GLN A 245 13.48 -6.04 12.49
N LEU A 246 12.54 -6.99 12.61
CA LEU A 246 12.69 -8.35 12.08
C LEU A 246 12.60 -8.37 10.54
N THR A 247 11.63 -7.67 9.98
CA THR A 247 11.44 -7.37 8.55
C THR A 247 10.38 -6.29 8.39
N ALA A 248 9.96 -6.01 7.15
CA ALA A 248 8.86 -5.08 6.86
C ALA A 248 7.98 -5.63 5.73
N ILE A 249 6.71 -5.26 5.75
CA ILE A 249 5.86 -5.30 4.57
C ILE A 249 6.16 -4.03 3.78
N VAL A 250 6.46 -4.16 2.49
CA VAL A 250 6.82 -3.04 1.62
C VAL A 250 5.83 -2.93 0.48
N ASP A 251 5.33 -1.72 0.27
CA ASP A 251 4.45 -1.43 -0.85
C ASP A 251 5.26 -1.02 -2.07
N ASN A 252 4.98 -1.62 -3.22
CA ASN A 252 5.66 -1.32 -4.47
C ASN A 252 4.66 -0.83 -5.53
N TRP A 253 4.47 0.48 -5.59
CA TRP A 253 3.58 1.15 -6.54
C TRP A 253 4.23 1.46 -7.88
N ASN A 254 5.56 1.30 -8.00
CA ASN A 254 6.37 1.75 -9.13
C ASN A 254 5.86 1.20 -10.48
N PRO A 255 5.70 -0.13 -10.67
CA PRO A 255 5.27 -0.68 -11.95
C PRO A 255 3.86 -0.20 -12.33
N TYR A 256 2.97 -0.14 -11.34
CA TYR A 256 1.60 0.30 -11.54
C TYR A 256 1.52 1.73 -12.05
N TYR A 257 2.18 2.67 -11.39
CA TYR A 257 2.14 4.08 -11.79
C TYR A 257 2.74 4.31 -13.17
N VAL A 258 3.86 3.66 -13.46
CA VAL A 258 4.48 3.74 -14.80
C VAL A 258 3.55 3.21 -15.87
N GLU A 259 2.89 2.06 -15.64
CA GLU A 259 1.94 1.48 -16.57
C GLU A 259 0.74 2.41 -16.81
N ARG A 260 0.15 2.96 -15.75
CA ARG A 260 -1.05 3.81 -15.87
C ARG A 260 -0.77 5.12 -16.61
N VAL A 261 0.38 5.75 -16.36
CA VAL A 261 0.83 6.95 -17.09
C VAL A 261 1.11 6.61 -18.56
N ARG A 262 1.75 5.47 -18.83
CA ARG A 262 1.96 4.97 -20.21
C ARG A 262 0.64 4.77 -20.92
N ALA A 263 -0.34 4.16 -20.29
CA ALA A 263 -1.66 3.95 -20.87
C ALA A 263 -2.35 5.28 -21.24
N VAL A 264 -2.13 6.35 -20.46
CA VAL A 264 -2.62 7.70 -20.83
C VAL A 264 -1.89 8.25 -22.06
N ILE A 265 -0.56 8.08 -22.14
CA ILE A 265 0.26 8.51 -23.30
C ILE A 265 -0.21 7.80 -24.56
N ASP A 266 -0.43 6.49 -24.47
CA ASP A 266 -0.78 5.63 -25.60
C ASP A 266 -2.28 5.69 -25.96
N GLY A 267 -3.11 6.37 -25.15
CA GLY A 267 -4.56 6.45 -25.33
C GLY A 267 -5.30 5.14 -25.06
N THR A 268 -4.68 4.21 -24.34
CA THR A 268 -5.19 2.88 -24.00
C THR A 268 -5.71 2.75 -22.57
N TRP A 269 -5.76 3.87 -21.84
CA TRP A 269 -6.22 3.86 -20.47
C TRP A 269 -7.68 3.41 -20.38
N GLU A 270 -7.93 2.40 -19.57
CA GLU A 270 -9.25 1.88 -19.25
C GLU A 270 -9.46 1.85 -17.73
N THR A 271 -10.71 1.96 -17.29
CA THR A 271 -11.06 1.78 -15.89
C THR A 271 -10.93 0.31 -15.49
N HIS A 272 -10.52 0.10 -14.25
CA HIS A 272 -10.45 -1.23 -13.64
C HIS A 272 -10.62 -1.15 -12.13
N ASN A 273 -10.72 -2.29 -11.48
CA ASN A 273 -10.59 -2.47 -10.04
C ASN A 273 -9.65 -3.65 -9.83
N ILE A 274 -8.39 -3.39 -9.48
CA ILE A 274 -7.38 -4.41 -9.26
C ILE A 274 -7.01 -4.52 -7.79
N TRP A 275 -6.64 -5.73 -7.39
CA TRP A 275 -6.16 -6.04 -6.05
C TRP A 275 -5.00 -7.03 -6.16
N HIS A 276 -3.79 -6.50 -6.22
CA HIS A 276 -2.55 -7.23 -6.44
C HIS A 276 -1.83 -7.50 -5.11
N GLY A 277 -1.06 -8.57 -5.05
CA GLY A 277 -0.38 -9.00 -3.84
C GLY A 277 1.11 -9.28 -4.00
N LEU A 278 1.58 -10.27 -3.26
CA LEU A 278 2.96 -10.78 -3.34
C LEU A 278 3.29 -11.34 -4.73
N LYS A 279 2.31 -11.97 -5.38
CA LYS A 279 2.50 -12.58 -6.70
C LYS A 279 2.82 -11.56 -7.78
N GLU A 280 2.12 -10.43 -7.79
CA GLU A 280 2.32 -9.35 -8.75
C GLU A 280 3.42 -8.38 -8.32
N GLY A 281 3.99 -8.55 -7.12
CA GLY A 281 5.04 -7.70 -6.58
C GLY A 281 4.55 -6.32 -6.15
N MET A 282 3.26 -6.13 -5.90
CA MET A 282 2.72 -4.89 -5.32
C MET A 282 2.89 -4.87 -3.80
N VAL A 283 2.98 -6.06 -3.18
CA VAL A 283 3.42 -6.29 -1.81
C VAL A 283 4.74 -7.04 -1.85
N GLU A 284 5.71 -6.58 -1.09
CA GLU A 284 7.03 -7.21 -0.95
C GLU A 284 7.35 -7.39 0.53
N ILE A 285 8.29 -8.28 0.82
CA ILE A 285 8.88 -8.48 2.16
C ILE A 285 10.31 -7.97 2.11
N ALA A 286 10.65 -7.03 2.99
CA ALA A 286 12.01 -6.51 3.12
C ALA A 286 12.99 -7.62 3.55
N PRO A 287 14.28 -7.43 3.35
CA PRO A 287 15.27 -8.38 3.87
C PRO A 287 15.09 -8.61 5.37
N TYR A 288 15.29 -9.84 5.82
CA TYR A 288 15.19 -10.18 7.24
C TYR A 288 16.26 -9.46 8.06
N GLY A 289 15.93 -9.07 9.29
CA GLY A 289 16.86 -8.53 10.26
C GLY A 289 17.91 -9.57 10.70
N PRO A 290 19.05 -9.09 11.24
CA PRO A 290 20.13 -9.98 11.66
C PRO A 290 19.74 -10.93 12.80
N GLU A 291 18.70 -10.59 13.54
CA GLU A 291 18.20 -11.34 14.68
C GLU A 291 17.18 -12.42 14.29
N VAL A 292 16.75 -12.46 13.01
CA VAL A 292 15.84 -13.52 12.53
C VAL A 292 16.67 -14.79 12.28
N PRO A 293 16.41 -15.90 13.00
CA PRO A 293 17.11 -17.15 12.77
C PRO A 293 16.88 -17.68 11.35
N PRO A 294 17.88 -18.35 10.73
CA PRO A 294 17.77 -18.86 9.37
C PRO A 294 16.57 -19.79 9.13
N ASP A 295 16.22 -20.63 10.08
CA ASP A 295 15.08 -21.55 10.00
C ASP A 295 13.73 -20.81 10.07
N VAL A 296 13.66 -19.70 10.81
CA VAL A 296 12.49 -18.81 10.84
C VAL A 296 12.35 -18.05 9.50
N ALA A 297 13.46 -17.55 8.96
CA ALA A 297 13.48 -16.92 7.64
C ALA A 297 13.03 -17.90 6.56
N GLU A 298 13.49 -19.13 6.56
CA GLU A 298 13.06 -20.19 5.65
C GLU A 298 11.57 -20.53 5.83
N ALA A 299 11.04 -20.53 7.06
CA ALA A 299 9.63 -20.76 7.30
C ALA A 299 8.77 -19.62 6.73
N ALA A 300 9.18 -18.37 6.91
CA ALA A 300 8.52 -17.20 6.33
C ALA A 300 8.57 -17.22 4.80
N ASP A 301 9.72 -17.58 4.20
CA ASP A 301 9.87 -17.71 2.75
C ASP A 301 9.01 -18.83 2.17
N ARG A 302 8.84 -19.95 2.88
CA ARG A 302 7.89 -21.01 2.46
C ARG A 302 6.46 -20.50 2.39
N VAL A 303 6.01 -19.75 3.40
CA VAL A 303 4.67 -19.15 3.40
C VAL A 303 4.52 -18.15 2.26
N LYS A 304 5.47 -17.23 2.10
CA LYS A 304 5.49 -16.25 1.00
C LYS A 304 5.40 -16.94 -0.37
N ASN A 305 6.24 -17.93 -0.60
CA ASN A 305 6.30 -18.61 -1.89
C ASN A 305 5.05 -19.44 -2.16
N ALA A 306 4.46 -20.07 -1.14
CA ALA A 306 3.20 -20.80 -1.26
C ALA A 306 2.02 -19.85 -1.61
N ILE A 307 2.00 -18.63 -1.05
CA ILE A 307 1.02 -17.61 -1.43
C ILE A 307 1.23 -17.19 -2.88
N ILE A 308 2.46 -16.90 -3.29
CA ILE A 308 2.80 -16.53 -4.69
C ILE A 308 2.39 -17.63 -5.67
N ALA A 309 2.60 -18.89 -5.30
CA ALA A 309 2.20 -20.04 -6.12
C ALA A 309 0.70 -20.32 -6.13
N GLY A 310 -0.07 -19.67 -5.24
CA GLY A 310 -1.50 -19.96 -5.04
C GLY A 310 -1.79 -21.29 -4.31
N GLU A 311 -0.79 -21.85 -3.67
CA GLU A 311 -0.89 -23.09 -2.90
C GLU A 311 -1.38 -22.84 -1.47
N LEU A 312 -1.23 -21.61 -0.97
CA LEU A 312 -1.68 -21.18 0.34
C LEU A 312 -2.48 -19.89 0.20
N HIS A 313 -3.69 -19.90 0.80
CA HIS A 313 -4.48 -18.68 0.98
C HIS A 313 -4.48 -18.31 2.48
N PRO A 314 -4.17 -17.05 2.88
CA PRO A 314 -4.13 -16.65 4.29
C PRO A 314 -5.44 -16.91 5.05
N PHE A 315 -6.56 -16.83 4.35
CA PHE A 315 -7.90 -17.14 4.87
C PHE A 315 -8.43 -18.50 4.37
N ALA A 316 -7.58 -19.53 4.33
CA ALA A 316 -8.02 -20.91 4.13
C ALA A 316 -8.61 -21.46 5.43
N GLY A 317 -9.79 -22.13 5.32
CA GLY A 317 -10.51 -22.69 6.45
C GLY A 317 -9.86 -23.96 7.06
N PRO A 318 -10.37 -24.37 8.23
CA PRO A 318 -11.53 -23.81 8.91
C PRO A 318 -11.22 -22.53 9.68
N ILE A 319 -12.07 -21.52 9.55
CA ILE A 319 -11.96 -20.25 10.30
C ILE A 319 -13.26 -19.98 11.04
N HIS A 320 -13.13 -19.66 12.32
CA HIS A 320 -14.24 -19.26 13.19
C HIS A 320 -14.08 -17.78 13.56
N ASN A 321 -15.21 -17.07 13.68
CA ASN A 321 -15.22 -15.71 14.23
C ASN A 321 -15.15 -15.74 15.76
N GLN A 322 -15.09 -14.56 16.41
CA GLN A 322 -15.02 -14.45 17.88
C GLN A 322 -16.18 -15.11 18.62
N GLN A 323 -17.34 -15.27 17.99
CA GLN A 323 -18.51 -15.93 18.54
C GLN A 323 -18.45 -17.45 18.43
N GLY A 324 -17.41 -17.98 17.76
CA GLY A 324 -17.24 -19.41 17.52
C GLY A 324 -18.05 -19.94 16.32
N GLU A 325 -18.62 -19.06 15.51
CA GLU A 325 -19.33 -19.43 14.29
C GLU A 325 -18.31 -19.77 13.19
N LEU A 326 -18.53 -20.87 12.48
CA LEU A 326 -17.71 -21.29 11.35
C LEU A 326 -17.97 -20.35 10.15
N VAL A 327 -17.00 -19.53 9.79
CA VAL A 327 -17.10 -18.56 8.68
C VAL A 327 -16.52 -19.12 7.39
N VAL A 328 -15.42 -19.86 7.49
CA VAL A 328 -14.80 -20.54 6.34
C VAL A 328 -14.67 -22.01 6.65
N PRO A 329 -15.38 -22.90 5.93
CA PRO A 329 -15.27 -24.34 6.11
C PRO A 329 -13.89 -24.90 5.77
N GLU A 330 -13.61 -26.10 6.27
CA GLU A 330 -12.38 -26.82 5.90
C GLU A 330 -12.34 -27.10 4.39
N GLY A 331 -11.18 -26.86 3.79
CA GLY A 331 -10.95 -27.04 2.34
C GLY A 331 -11.46 -25.89 1.47
N GLU A 332 -12.05 -24.86 2.06
CA GLU A 332 -12.46 -23.64 1.36
C GLU A 332 -11.53 -22.46 1.71
N SER A 333 -11.57 -21.42 0.89
CA SER A 333 -10.92 -20.15 1.18
C SER A 333 -11.95 -19.03 1.09
N MET A 334 -11.76 -17.97 1.88
CA MET A 334 -12.63 -16.80 1.85
C MET A 334 -12.54 -16.10 0.48
N SER A 335 -13.67 -15.65 -0.03
CA SER A 335 -13.72 -14.89 -1.28
C SER A 335 -13.13 -13.47 -1.12
N ASP A 336 -12.65 -12.89 -2.22
CA ASP A 336 -12.19 -11.49 -2.23
C ASP A 336 -13.29 -10.53 -1.76
N GLU A 337 -14.56 -10.80 -2.13
CA GLU A 337 -15.71 -9.98 -1.73
C GLU A 337 -15.91 -9.99 -0.21
N ASP A 338 -15.81 -11.16 0.42
CA ASP A 338 -15.98 -11.31 1.88
C ASP A 338 -14.79 -10.68 2.63
N ILE A 339 -13.57 -10.84 2.12
CA ILE A 339 -12.37 -10.22 2.71
C ILE A 339 -12.48 -8.68 2.66
N LEU A 340 -12.92 -8.10 1.53
CA LEU A 340 -13.09 -6.66 1.36
C LEU A 340 -14.23 -6.06 2.23
N ARG A 341 -15.06 -6.91 2.83
CA ARG A 341 -16.14 -6.50 3.74
C ARG A 341 -15.89 -6.91 5.18
N MET A 342 -14.70 -7.39 5.50
CA MET A 342 -14.38 -7.95 6.81
C MET A 342 -14.52 -6.90 7.92
N ASP A 343 -15.49 -7.12 8.82
CA ASP A 343 -15.84 -6.25 9.94
C ASP A 343 -15.92 -7.04 11.27
N TRP A 344 -15.19 -8.15 11.36
CA TRP A 344 -15.17 -9.06 12.50
C TRP A 344 -13.77 -9.61 12.75
N TYR A 345 -13.51 -10.04 13.98
CA TYR A 345 -12.27 -10.71 14.36
C TYR A 345 -12.40 -12.23 14.32
N VAL A 346 -11.29 -12.90 13.98
CA VAL A 346 -11.18 -14.36 14.13
C VAL A 346 -11.16 -14.78 15.60
N GLN A 347 -11.57 -16.00 15.86
CA GLN A 347 -11.60 -16.60 17.19
C GLN A 347 -10.22 -16.54 17.85
N GLY A 348 -10.20 -16.10 19.11
CA GLY A 348 -8.99 -15.98 19.93
C GLY A 348 -8.45 -14.56 20.04
N ILE A 349 -8.78 -13.63 19.13
CA ILE A 349 -8.50 -12.21 19.30
C ILE A 349 -9.41 -11.67 20.42
N GLN A 350 -8.81 -10.97 21.37
CA GLN A 350 -9.52 -10.38 22.51
C GLN A 350 -9.96 -8.94 22.20
N GLY A 351 -11.00 -8.49 22.89
CA GLY A 351 -11.55 -7.14 22.72
C GLY A 351 -12.67 -7.09 21.67
N LYS A 352 -13.20 -5.90 21.46
CA LYS A 352 -14.23 -5.62 20.45
C LYS A 352 -13.66 -4.77 19.35
N LEU A 353 -14.12 -5.03 18.14
CA LEU A 353 -13.86 -4.10 17.03
C LEU A 353 -14.56 -2.77 17.34
N PRO A 354 -13.87 -1.62 17.27
CA PRO A 354 -14.51 -0.32 17.42
C PRO A 354 -15.56 -0.10 16.33
N THR A 355 -16.67 0.55 16.69
CA THR A 355 -17.79 0.87 15.79
C THR A 355 -17.72 2.31 15.33
#